data_16f1a62564462c117857b16c219fbc82
#
_entry.id   16f1a62564462c117857b16c219fbc82
#
_cell.length_a   1.000
_cell.length_b   1.000
_cell.length_c   1.000
_cell.angle_alpha   90.00
_cell.angle_beta   90.00
_cell.angle_gamma   90.00
#
_symmetry.space_group_name_H-M   'P 1'
#
loop_
_entity.id
_entity.type
_entity.pdbx_description
1 polymer ?
#
loop_
_entity_poly.entity_id
_entity_poly.type
_entity_poly.pdbx_seq_one_letter_code
_entity_poly.pdbx_strand_id
1 'polypeptide(L)'
;MNVKPKLPKGFRDFDSKTLEKREYIIKIISDVFKSYSFQKIETPSVESIETLSGKYGDEADRLIFKILNSGNYLSDYDLNNNADYKELTRFISKKALRYDLTVPLARYISQNINNISFPFKRYQIQNVWRADKPQKGRFREFMQCDADIIGSKNLINEYELVRIYDKVFEKLNLPGTIISINSRKILTAVSTKLNVEDKFSEFVNLLDKYDKIGKINFIEELKNFNISKEDSDFLIKIIENPDIDYIKSYLSEFGISSEGFDECKYIFEKLKLTSNFCEIKFNFKLARGLDYYTGTIFEVENSKVKIGALGGGGRYDNLTSIFGNNELSGVGISFGLDRIYYCLSELSLFKSSNELNKTLFLNFGERELNYNLKVLDVFRDSGISATI
;
A
#
# COMPACT_ATOMS: atom_id res chain seq x y z
N MET A 1 29.88 13.69 27.53
CA MET A 1 28.78 12.70 27.71
C MET A 1 28.98 11.56 26.73
N ASN A 2 29.19 10.32 27.21
CA ASN A 2 29.21 9.16 26.31
C ASN A 2 27.78 8.82 25.89
N VAL A 3 27.38 9.19 24.68
CA VAL A 3 26.06 8.84 24.13
C VAL A 3 26.13 7.40 23.65
N LYS A 4 25.33 6.52 24.23
CA LYS A 4 25.22 5.13 23.75
C LYS A 4 24.46 5.12 22.43
N PRO A 5 25.08 4.64 21.31
CA PRO A 5 24.41 4.61 20.01
C PRO A 5 23.16 3.71 20.06
N LYS A 6 22.04 4.20 19.58
CA LYS A 6 20.79 3.42 19.44
C LYS A 6 19.90 4.01 18.36
N LEU A 7 19.18 3.17 17.67
CA LEU A 7 18.17 3.57 16.70
C LEU A 7 16.89 4.06 17.39
N PRO A 8 16.16 5.01 16.81
CA PRO A 8 14.80 5.30 17.19
C PRO A 8 13.90 4.07 17.04
N LYS A 9 12.91 3.92 17.91
CA LYS A 9 12.01 2.77 17.88
C LYS A 9 11.21 2.74 16.57
N GLY A 10 11.25 1.59 15.87
CA GLY A 10 10.54 1.38 14.62
C GLY A 10 11.33 1.75 13.36
N PHE A 11 12.59 2.16 13.51
CA PHE A 11 13.55 2.38 12.42
C PHE A 11 14.61 1.28 12.38
N ARG A 12 15.26 1.10 11.24
CA ARG A 12 16.21 -0.01 11.03
C ARG A 12 17.39 0.41 10.16
N ASP A 13 18.55 -0.18 10.46
CA ASP A 13 19.65 -0.28 9.51
C ASP A 13 19.49 -1.55 8.66
N PHE A 14 20.08 -1.57 7.49
CA PHE A 14 20.11 -2.72 6.60
C PHE A 14 21.56 -3.02 6.23
N ASP A 15 21.98 -4.25 6.42
CA ASP A 15 23.26 -4.75 5.91
C ASP A 15 23.22 -5.01 4.39
N SER A 16 24.36 -5.27 3.79
CA SER A 16 24.51 -5.49 2.35
C SER A 16 23.65 -6.67 1.86
N LYS A 17 23.65 -7.79 2.60
CA LYS A 17 22.86 -8.98 2.23
C LYS A 17 21.37 -8.72 2.24
N THR A 18 20.90 -7.94 3.19
CA THR A 18 19.50 -7.53 3.27
C THR A 18 19.15 -6.59 2.11
N LEU A 19 20.04 -5.64 1.79
CA LEU A 19 19.84 -4.72 0.66
C LEU A 19 19.79 -5.45 -0.68
N GLU A 20 20.70 -6.38 -0.96
CA GLU A 20 20.67 -7.20 -2.18
C GLU A 20 19.33 -7.92 -2.39
N LYS A 21 18.79 -8.52 -1.32
CA LYS A 21 17.47 -9.17 -1.37
C LYS A 21 16.33 -8.18 -1.59
N ARG A 22 16.39 -6.99 -0.99
CA ARG A 22 15.40 -5.93 -1.20
C ARG A 22 15.45 -5.40 -2.62
N GLU A 23 16.64 -5.18 -3.17
CA GLU A 23 16.87 -4.74 -4.55
C GLU A 23 16.36 -5.77 -5.56
N TYR A 24 16.54 -7.06 -5.29
CA TYR A 24 15.95 -8.14 -6.10
C TYR A 24 14.43 -8.02 -6.20
N ILE A 25 13.73 -7.80 -5.07
CA ILE A 25 12.28 -7.61 -5.08
C ILE A 25 11.90 -6.33 -5.84
N ILE A 26 12.57 -5.22 -5.57
CA ILE A 26 12.35 -3.92 -6.21
C ILE A 26 12.53 -4.04 -7.73
N LYS A 27 13.58 -4.75 -8.17
CA LYS A 27 13.84 -4.97 -9.59
C LYS A 27 12.68 -5.72 -10.26
N ILE A 28 12.20 -6.81 -9.67
CA ILE A 28 11.05 -7.56 -10.22
C ILE A 28 9.81 -6.67 -10.31
N ILE A 29 9.46 -5.94 -9.26
CA ILE A 29 8.30 -5.06 -9.23
C ILE A 29 8.43 -3.98 -10.32
N SER A 30 9.58 -3.30 -10.38
CA SER A 30 9.80 -2.23 -11.35
C SER A 30 9.80 -2.72 -12.80
N ASP A 31 10.35 -3.90 -13.06
CA ASP A 31 10.37 -4.49 -14.40
C ASP A 31 8.95 -4.87 -14.85
N VAL A 32 8.10 -5.37 -13.94
CA VAL A 32 6.68 -5.62 -14.23
C VAL A 32 5.95 -4.30 -14.49
N PHE A 33 6.11 -3.27 -13.66
CA PHE A 33 5.49 -1.96 -13.91
C PHE A 33 5.85 -1.41 -15.29
N LYS A 34 7.14 -1.46 -15.67
CA LYS A 34 7.60 -1.03 -17.00
C LYS A 34 6.97 -1.84 -18.12
N SER A 35 6.79 -3.16 -17.96
CA SER A 35 6.18 -4.01 -18.98
C SER A 35 4.69 -3.69 -19.24
N TYR A 36 4.02 -3.04 -18.27
CA TYR A 36 2.66 -2.49 -18.40
C TYR A 36 2.65 -1.00 -18.77
N SER A 37 3.78 -0.45 -19.24
CA SER A 37 3.94 0.94 -19.71
C SER A 37 3.76 2.00 -18.62
N PHE A 38 4.05 1.66 -17.34
CA PHE A 38 4.07 2.66 -16.27
C PHE A 38 5.35 3.47 -16.30
N GLN A 39 5.23 4.77 -16.11
CA GLN A 39 6.34 5.73 -16.05
C GLN A 39 6.77 5.95 -14.60
N LYS A 40 8.09 5.94 -14.35
CA LYS A 40 8.63 6.23 -13.03
C LYS A 40 8.54 7.71 -12.72
N ILE A 41 8.00 8.05 -11.55
CA ILE A 41 8.08 9.40 -10.96
C ILE A 41 8.63 9.34 -9.54
N GLU A 42 9.04 10.48 -9.02
CA GLU A 42 9.39 10.66 -7.61
C GLU A 42 8.80 11.97 -7.09
N THR A 43 8.37 11.97 -5.84
CA THR A 43 7.91 13.16 -5.13
C THR A 43 8.79 13.41 -3.91
N PRO A 44 8.84 14.64 -3.36
CA PRO A 44 9.61 14.93 -2.16
C PRO A 44 9.19 14.08 -0.95
N SER A 45 10.14 13.77 -0.08
CA SER A 45 9.86 13.10 1.20
C SER A 45 9.11 13.99 2.18
N VAL A 46 9.25 15.29 2.03
CA VAL A 46 8.64 16.34 2.86
C VAL A 46 7.56 17.05 2.05
N GLU A 47 6.37 17.11 2.58
CA GLU A 47 5.22 17.83 2.03
C GLU A 47 4.78 18.94 3.00
N SER A 48 3.99 19.91 2.54
CA SER A 48 3.32 20.83 3.44
C SER A 48 2.30 20.08 4.30
N ILE A 49 2.14 20.48 5.55
CA ILE A 49 1.15 19.86 6.44
C ILE A 49 -0.27 19.98 5.88
N GLU A 50 -0.59 21.05 5.16
CA GLU A 50 -1.87 21.30 4.51
C GLU A 50 -2.16 20.29 3.38
N THR A 51 -1.12 19.83 2.69
CA THR A 51 -1.24 18.78 1.67
C THR A 51 -1.67 17.45 2.28
N LEU A 52 -1.18 17.13 3.48
CA LEU A 52 -1.36 15.81 4.09
C LEU A 52 -2.55 15.75 5.06
N SER A 53 -2.81 16.83 5.82
CA SER A 53 -3.83 16.83 6.88
C SER A 53 -5.25 16.78 6.32
N GLY A 54 -6.14 16.01 7.00
CA GLY A 54 -7.54 15.88 6.66
C GLY A 54 -7.81 15.02 5.42
N LYS A 55 -6.82 14.26 4.94
CA LYS A 55 -6.90 13.43 3.73
C LYS A 55 -7.02 11.94 4.02
N TYR A 56 -6.65 11.53 5.21
CA TYR A 56 -6.53 10.13 5.61
C TYR A 56 -7.51 9.71 6.71
N GLY A 57 -8.34 10.65 7.21
CA GLY A 57 -9.15 10.49 8.40
C GLY A 57 -8.39 10.81 9.70
N ASP A 58 -9.14 11.06 10.78
CA ASP A 58 -8.60 11.57 12.06
C ASP A 58 -7.54 10.65 12.70
N GLU A 59 -7.70 9.34 12.56
CA GLU A 59 -6.75 8.38 13.13
C GLU A 59 -5.40 8.45 12.39
N ALA A 60 -5.42 8.47 11.08
CA ALA A 60 -4.20 8.53 10.27
C ALA A 60 -3.49 9.89 10.40
N ASP A 61 -4.22 11.00 10.54
CA ASP A 61 -3.65 12.34 10.75
C ASP A 61 -2.79 12.42 12.03
N ARG A 62 -3.11 11.62 13.06
CA ARG A 62 -2.32 11.49 14.29
C ARG A 62 -1.00 10.75 14.06
N LEU A 63 -0.92 9.95 13.00
CA LEU A 63 0.25 9.13 12.67
C LEU A 63 1.24 9.83 11.73
N ILE A 64 0.95 11.04 11.27
CA ILE A 64 1.84 11.84 10.43
C ILE A 64 3.01 12.36 11.26
N PHE A 65 4.25 12.09 10.82
CA PHE A 65 5.46 12.68 11.40
C PHE A 65 5.57 14.15 10.99
N LYS A 66 5.39 15.04 11.95
CA LYS A 66 5.49 16.49 11.77
C LYS A 66 6.94 16.95 11.95
N ILE A 67 7.35 17.96 11.17
CA ILE A 67 8.69 18.53 11.19
C ILE A 67 8.61 19.94 11.76
N LEU A 68 9.35 20.19 12.82
CA LEU A 68 9.46 21.54 13.40
C LEU A 68 10.01 22.54 12.37
N ASN A 69 9.50 23.74 12.38
CA ASN A 69 10.03 24.83 11.56
C ASN A 69 11.49 25.09 11.94
N SER A 70 12.32 25.43 10.95
CA SER A 70 13.73 25.74 11.20
C SER A 70 13.88 27.10 11.90
N GLY A 71 14.97 27.25 12.67
CA GLY A 71 15.25 28.48 13.41
C GLY A 71 14.45 28.62 14.71
N ASN A 72 14.12 29.84 15.10
CA ASN A 72 13.29 30.09 16.28
C ASN A 72 11.80 29.89 15.91
N TYR A 73 11.32 28.65 16.04
CA TYR A 73 9.96 28.26 15.66
C TYR A 73 8.86 28.82 16.59
N LEU A 74 9.23 29.55 17.65
CA LEU A 74 8.30 30.24 18.57
C LEU A 74 8.34 31.76 18.46
N SER A 75 9.17 32.37 17.57
CA SER A 75 9.39 33.84 17.52
C SER A 75 8.13 34.65 17.40
N ASP A 76 7.14 34.17 16.68
CA ASP A 76 5.91 34.88 16.38
C ASP A 76 4.68 34.26 17.09
N TYR A 77 4.93 33.42 18.09
CA TYR A 77 3.87 32.75 18.85
C TYR A 77 3.66 33.43 20.19
N ASP A 78 2.43 33.86 20.46
CA ASP A 78 2.07 34.38 21.78
C ASP A 78 1.94 33.25 22.81
N LEU A 79 2.97 33.10 23.64
CA LEU A 79 3.03 32.05 24.70
C LEU A 79 1.99 32.29 25.82
N ASN A 80 1.37 33.48 25.90
CA ASN A 80 0.32 33.75 26.86
C ASN A 80 -1.07 33.34 26.37
N ASN A 81 -1.18 32.96 25.12
CA ASN A 81 -2.42 32.45 24.55
C ASN A 81 -2.68 31.03 25.04
N ASN A 82 -3.86 30.77 25.64
CA ASN A 82 -4.32 29.42 26.02
C ASN A 82 -4.67 28.56 24.79
N ALA A 83 -3.81 28.57 23.77
CA ALA A 83 -4.03 27.83 22.55
C ALA A 83 -4.01 26.31 22.79
N ASP A 84 -4.93 25.62 22.13
CA ASP A 84 -4.95 24.15 22.09
C ASP A 84 -3.65 23.61 21.45
N TYR A 85 -3.20 22.45 21.91
CA TYR A 85 -2.01 21.78 21.34
C TYR A 85 -2.06 21.62 19.81
N LYS A 86 -3.25 21.55 19.22
CA LYS A 86 -3.42 21.44 17.76
C LYS A 86 -3.04 22.75 17.06
N GLU A 87 -3.42 23.88 17.64
CA GLU A 87 -3.08 25.22 17.13
C GLU A 87 -1.57 25.44 17.22
N LEU A 88 -0.98 25.18 18.38
CA LEU A 88 0.47 25.24 18.58
C LEU A 88 1.19 24.35 17.55
N THR A 89 0.73 23.10 17.38
CA THR A 89 1.34 22.16 16.43
C THR A 89 1.32 22.71 15.00
N ARG A 90 0.21 23.32 14.56
CA ARG A 90 0.10 23.93 13.23
C ARG A 90 1.03 25.12 13.05
N PHE A 91 1.21 25.89 14.10
CA PHE A 91 2.10 27.05 14.08
C PHE A 91 3.57 26.64 13.95
N ILE A 92 4.04 25.72 14.80
CA ILE A 92 5.46 25.31 14.88
C ILE A 92 5.87 24.29 13.82
N SER A 93 4.93 23.70 13.06
CA SER A 93 5.18 22.55 12.17
C SER A 93 4.37 22.71 10.87
N LYS A 94 4.93 23.44 9.92
CA LYS A 94 4.32 23.67 8.58
C LYS A 94 4.63 22.55 7.57
N LYS A 95 5.48 21.62 7.93
CA LYS A 95 5.96 20.52 7.09
C LYS A 95 5.82 19.19 7.81
N ALA A 96 5.68 18.12 7.04
CA ALA A 96 5.62 16.76 7.56
C ALA A 96 6.26 15.76 6.58
N LEU A 97 6.64 14.59 7.08
CA LEU A 97 7.02 13.47 6.24
C LEU A 97 5.77 12.87 5.59
N ARG A 98 5.86 12.51 4.32
CA ARG A 98 4.75 11.89 3.59
C ARG A 98 4.33 10.57 4.25
N TYR A 99 3.02 10.39 4.40
CA TYR A 99 2.40 9.23 5.01
C TYR A 99 2.22 8.06 4.02
N ASP A 100 1.98 8.40 2.75
CA ASP A 100 1.86 7.51 1.59
C ASP A 100 2.43 8.17 0.33
N LEU A 101 2.25 7.53 -0.83
CA LEU A 101 2.65 8.06 -2.12
C LEU A 101 1.46 8.58 -2.95
N THR A 102 0.21 8.38 -2.49
CA THR A 102 -1.01 8.68 -3.23
C THR A 102 -1.41 10.16 -3.09
N VAL A 103 -1.39 10.73 -1.87
CA VAL A 103 -1.70 12.16 -1.67
C VAL A 103 -0.63 13.06 -2.32
N PRO A 104 0.69 12.78 -2.19
CA PRO A 104 1.70 13.47 -2.98
C PRO A 104 1.51 13.36 -4.50
N LEU A 105 1.02 12.20 -5.01
CA LEU A 105 0.66 12.06 -6.42
C LEU A 105 -0.48 13.00 -6.80
N ALA A 106 -1.54 13.09 -6.03
CA ALA A 106 -2.67 13.98 -6.31
C ALA A 106 -2.22 15.44 -6.41
N ARG A 107 -1.34 15.88 -5.50
CA ARG A 107 -0.71 17.21 -5.58
C ARG A 107 0.12 17.37 -6.85
N TYR A 108 0.97 16.37 -7.18
CA TYR A 108 1.81 16.39 -8.38
C TYR A 108 0.97 16.53 -9.66
N ILE A 109 -0.12 15.76 -9.78
CA ILE A 109 -1.03 15.83 -10.93
C ILE A 109 -1.69 17.20 -11.01
N SER A 110 -2.21 17.71 -9.89
CA SER A 110 -2.88 19.01 -9.84
C SER A 110 -1.96 20.16 -10.28
N GLN A 111 -0.68 20.10 -9.92
CA GLN A 111 0.32 21.10 -10.33
C GLN A 111 0.77 20.96 -11.78
N ASN A 112 0.66 19.78 -12.38
CA ASN A 112 1.19 19.47 -13.71
C ASN A 112 0.09 19.07 -14.71
N ILE A 113 -1.17 19.36 -14.43
CA ILE A 113 -2.33 18.87 -15.18
C ILE A 113 -2.24 19.19 -16.68
N ASN A 114 -1.72 20.36 -17.04
CA ASN A 114 -1.56 20.80 -18.43
C ASN A 114 -0.39 20.12 -19.17
N ASN A 115 0.49 19.44 -18.44
CA ASN A 115 1.69 18.79 -18.99
C ASN A 115 1.57 17.25 -18.99
N ILE A 116 0.47 16.70 -18.45
CA ILE A 116 0.24 15.27 -18.31
C ILE A 116 -0.77 14.81 -19.37
N SER A 117 -0.40 13.77 -20.11
CA SER A 117 -1.35 13.09 -21.01
C SER A 117 -2.09 11.99 -20.26
N PHE A 118 -3.42 11.96 -20.38
CA PHE A 118 -4.28 10.95 -19.78
C PHE A 118 -4.69 9.85 -20.77
N PRO A 119 -4.87 8.59 -20.32
CA PRO A 119 -4.68 8.11 -18.97
C PRO A 119 -3.19 8.08 -18.58
N PHE A 120 -2.88 8.60 -17.40
CA PHE A 120 -1.53 8.67 -16.89
C PHE A 120 -1.22 7.43 -16.03
N LYS A 121 -0.32 6.58 -16.51
CA LYS A 121 0.18 5.40 -15.81
C LYS A 121 1.52 5.73 -15.15
N ARG A 122 1.56 5.85 -13.83
CA ARG A 122 2.79 6.12 -13.09
C ARG A 122 3.12 5.01 -12.11
N TYR A 123 4.41 4.82 -11.81
CA TYR A 123 4.83 4.07 -10.64
C TYR A 123 5.86 4.85 -9.81
N GLN A 124 5.90 4.55 -8.51
CA GLN A 124 6.80 5.19 -7.55
C GLN A 124 7.24 4.18 -6.50
N ILE A 125 8.55 4.13 -6.22
CA ILE A 125 9.14 3.21 -5.23
C ILE A 125 9.97 4.07 -4.31
N GLN A 126 9.42 4.41 -3.15
CA GLN A 126 10.04 5.32 -2.19
C GLN A 126 9.60 5.02 -0.75
N ASN A 127 10.37 5.51 0.23
CA ASN A 127 10.04 5.41 1.64
C ASN A 127 8.86 6.32 2.01
N VAL A 128 8.08 5.84 2.97
CA VAL A 128 7.00 6.57 3.65
C VAL A 128 7.15 6.41 5.16
N TRP A 129 6.51 7.30 5.93
CA TRP A 129 6.70 7.36 7.37
C TRP A 129 5.36 7.41 8.08
N ARG A 130 5.16 6.46 9.02
CA ARG A 130 3.94 6.38 9.84
C ARG A 130 4.31 6.18 11.30
N ALA A 131 3.78 7.00 12.20
CA ALA A 131 4.04 6.92 13.63
C ALA A 131 3.33 5.74 14.33
N ASP A 132 3.02 4.70 13.59
CA ASP A 132 2.40 3.46 14.06
C ASP A 132 3.18 2.82 15.22
N LYS A 133 2.46 2.02 16.03
CA LYS A 133 3.11 1.15 17.01
C LYS A 133 3.87 0.04 16.27
N PRO A 134 5.21 -0.02 16.42
CA PRO A 134 6.01 -1.04 15.71
C PRO A 134 5.65 -2.46 16.14
N GLN A 135 5.54 -3.34 15.15
CA GLN A 135 5.31 -4.79 15.33
C GLN A 135 5.92 -5.55 14.15
N LYS A 136 5.88 -6.89 14.17
CA LYS A 136 6.41 -7.74 13.10
C LYS A 136 5.81 -7.32 11.74
N GLY A 137 6.67 -6.94 10.78
CA GLY A 137 6.25 -6.47 9.46
C GLY A 137 5.62 -5.07 9.41
N ARG A 138 5.66 -4.29 10.51
CA ARG A 138 5.15 -2.92 10.58
C ARG A 138 6.19 -2.01 11.23
N PHE A 139 6.74 -1.13 10.46
CA PHE A 139 7.80 -0.21 10.85
C PHE A 139 7.32 1.24 10.68
N ARG A 140 8.04 2.18 11.28
CA ARG A 140 7.74 3.60 11.16
C ARG A 140 8.30 4.24 9.90
N GLU A 141 9.33 3.63 9.34
CA GLU A 141 9.86 3.91 8.02
C GLU A 141 9.85 2.63 7.20
N PHE A 142 9.22 2.67 6.04
CA PHE A 142 9.11 1.51 5.15
C PHE A 142 8.93 1.95 3.70
N MET A 143 9.24 1.07 2.77
CA MET A 143 9.14 1.35 1.35
C MET A 143 7.80 0.86 0.79
N GLN A 144 7.11 1.75 0.07
CA GLN A 144 5.98 1.41 -0.78
C GLN A 144 6.41 1.36 -2.23
N CYS A 145 5.83 0.42 -2.98
CA CYS A 145 6.00 0.32 -4.43
C CYS A 145 4.60 0.45 -5.05
N ASP A 146 4.26 1.66 -5.44
CA ASP A 146 2.93 2.06 -5.89
C ASP A 146 2.85 2.18 -7.39
N ALA A 147 1.73 1.76 -7.98
CA ALA A 147 1.38 1.98 -9.38
C ALA A 147 -0.05 2.46 -9.48
N ASP A 148 -0.28 3.54 -10.23
CA ASP A 148 -1.60 4.16 -10.38
C ASP A 148 -1.87 4.52 -11.84
N ILE A 149 -3.16 4.44 -12.20
CA ILE A 149 -3.71 4.85 -13.50
C ILE A 149 -4.71 5.97 -13.24
N ILE A 150 -4.42 7.16 -13.73
CA ILE A 150 -5.21 8.37 -13.48
C ILE A 150 -5.87 8.86 -14.78
N GLY A 151 -7.10 9.37 -14.65
CA GLY A 151 -7.85 9.96 -15.78
C GLY A 151 -8.60 8.94 -16.63
N SER A 152 -8.91 7.76 -16.07
CA SER A 152 -9.73 6.74 -16.75
C SER A 152 -10.68 6.04 -15.78
N LYS A 153 -11.95 5.95 -16.15
CA LYS A 153 -13.01 5.20 -15.44
C LYS A 153 -13.16 3.76 -15.95
N ASN A 154 -12.39 3.35 -16.97
CA ASN A 154 -12.53 2.04 -17.57
C ASN A 154 -12.07 0.93 -16.62
N LEU A 155 -12.91 -0.06 -16.36
CA LEU A 155 -12.64 -1.21 -15.48
C LEU A 155 -11.51 -2.14 -15.97
N ILE A 156 -11.05 -1.99 -17.19
CA ILE A 156 -9.86 -2.69 -17.68
C ILE A 156 -8.62 -2.32 -16.85
N ASN A 157 -8.62 -1.14 -16.24
CA ASN A 157 -7.52 -0.68 -15.40
C ASN A 157 -7.40 -1.53 -14.13
N GLU A 158 -8.52 -1.89 -13.50
CA GLU A 158 -8.56 -2.80 -12.36
C GLU A 158 -8.03 -4.17 -12.73
N TYR A 159 -8.47 -4.71 -13.87
CA TYR A 159 -7.95 -5.96 -14.40
C TYR A 159 -6.43 -5.91 -14.58
N GLU A 160 -5.88 -4.86 -15.21
CA GLU A 160 -4.43 -4.70 -15.39
C GLU A 160 -3.69 -4.69 -14.04
N LEU A 161 -4.21 -3.97 -13.04
CA LEU A 161 -3.58 -3.88 -11.72
C LEU A 161 -3.59 -5.22 -10.97
N VAL A 162 -4.68 -6.00 -11.08
CA VAL A 162 -4.72 -7.37 -10.54
C VAL A 162 -3.72 -8.26 -11.27
N ARG A 163 -3.59 -8.15 -12.59
CA ARG A 163 -2.59 -8.88 -13.37
C ARG A 163 -1.15 -8.50 -12.99
N ILE A 164 -0.91 -7.23 -12.66
CA ILE A 164 0.40 -6.78 -12.17
C ILE A 164 0.72 -7.47 -10.84
N TYR A 165 -0.23 -7.55 -9.90
CA TYR A 165 -0.04 -8.32 -8.67
C TYR A 165 0.32 -9.77 -8.98
N ASP A 166 -0.49 -10.44 -9.79
CA ASP A 166 -0.30 -11.83 -10.16
C ASP A 166 1.10 -12.06 -10.79
N LYS A 167 1.50 -11.23 -11.74
CA LYS A 167 2.81 -11.32 -12.41
C LYS A 167 4.01 -11.06 -11.50
N VAL A 168 3.88 -10.15 -10.55
CA VAL A 168 4.95 -9.89 -9.56
C VAL A 168 5.13 -11.12 -8.67
N PHE A 169 4.04 -11.67 -8.12
CA PHE A 169 4.13 -12.82 -7.23
C PHE A 169 4.50 -14.12 -7.96
N GLU A 170 4.11 -14.27 -9.23
CA GLU A 170 4.61 -15.34 -10.12
C GLU A 170 6.14 -15.26 -10.28
N LYS A 171 6.68 -14.07 -10.63
CA LYS A 171 8.13 -13.87 -10.82
C LYS A 171 8.93 -14.02 -9.51
N LEU A 172 8.35 -13.64 -8.38
CA LEU A 172 8.92 -13.89 -7.04
C LEU A 172 8.80 -15.34 -6.62
N ASN A 173 8.02 -16.15 -7.35
CA ASN A 173 7.69 -17.55 -7.02
C ASN A 173 7.18 -17.69 -5.57
N LEU A 174 6.26 -16.79 -5.15
CA LEU A 174 5.71 -16.76 -3.79
C LEU A 174 4.39 -17.54 -3.72
N PRO A 175 4.42 -18.84 -3.38
CA PRO A 175 3.23 -19.68 -3.37
C PRO A 175 2.30 -19.33 -2.21
N GLY A 176 1.01 -19.60 -2.41
CA GLY A 176 -0.03 -19.32 -1.40
C GLY A 176 -0.42 -17.85 -1.34
N THR A 177 -0.08 -17.06 -2.37
CA THR A 177 -0.56 -15.69 -2.50
C THR A 177 -2.01 -15.67 -2.93
N ILE A 178 -2.82 -14.86 -2.23
CA ILE A 178 -4.25 -14.69 -2.44
C ILE A 178 -4.50 -13.21 -2.72
N ILE A 179 -5.23 -12.92 -3.81
CA ILE A 179 -5.70 -11.58 -4.16
C ILE A 179 -7.18 -11.53 -3.89
N SER A 180 -7.58 -10.76 -2.89
CA SER A 180 -8.98 -10.52 -2.54
C SER A 180 -9.48 -9.25 -3.23
N ILE A 181 -10.69 -9.31 -3.79
CA ILE A 181 -11.37 -8.20 -4.47
C ILE A 181 -12.73 -7.98 -3.83
N ASN A 182 -13.08 -6.71 -3.62
CA ASN A 182 -14.41 -6.24 -3.22
C ASN A 182 -14.68 -4.87 -3.85
N SER A 183 -15.80 -4.23 -3.50
CA SER A 183 -16.11 -2.84 -3.87
C SER A 183 -16.76 -2.10 -2.69
N ARG A 184 -16.36 -0.84 -2.50
CA ARG A 184 -17.03 0.07 -1.53
C ARG A 184 -18.50 0.23 -1.88
N LYS A 185 -18.87 0.20 -3.17
CA LYS A 185 -20.26 0.26 -3.62
C LYS A 185 -21.08 -0.95 -3.12
N ILE A 186 -20.49 -2.15 -3.08
CA ILE A 186 -21.14 -3.36 -2.52
C ILE A 186 -21.33 -3.19 -1.01
N LEU A 187 -20.33 -2.72 -0.29
CA LEU A 187 -20.43 -2.47 1.15
C LEU A 187 -21.52 -1.42 1.45
N THR A 188 -21.57 -0.35 0.65
CA THR A 188 -22.63 0.67 0.76
C THR A 188 -24.01 0.07 0.48
N ALA A 189 -24.16 -0.71 -0.58
CA ALA A 189 -25.45 -1.37 -0.92
C ALA A 189 -25.95 -2.28 0.21
N VAL A 190 -25.05 -3.05 0.84
CA VAL A 190 -25.41 -3.87 2.00
C VAL A 190 -25.72 -3.01 3.22
N SER A 191 -24.98 -1.93 3.48
CA SER A 191 -25.30 -1.02 4.60
C SER A 191 -26.66 -0.36 4.45
N THR A 192 -27.05 0.00 3.22
CA THR A 192 -28.41 0.52 2.92
C THR A 192 -29.47 -0.53 3.21
N LYS A 193 -29.27 -1.80 2.79
CA LYS A 193 -30.22 -2.88 3.12
C LYS A 193 -30.40 -3.09 4.62
N LEU A 194 -29.30 -2.91 5.38
CA LEU A 194 -29.29 -3.08 6.83
C LEU A 194 -29.72 -1.82 7.59
N ASN A 195 -29.96 -0.69 6.92
CA ASN A 195 -30.26 0.65 7.49
C ASN A 195 -29.18 1.12 8.49
N VAL A 196 -27.90 0.97 8.09
CA VAL A 196 -26.74 1.33 8.94
C VAL A 196 -25.80 2.35 8.27
N GLU A 197 -26.28 3.10 7.27
CA GLU A 197 -25.48 4.10 6.54
C GLU A 197 -24.90 5.16 7.46
N ASP A 198 -25.67 5.61 8.45
CA ASP A 198 -25.20 6.60 9.44
C ASP A 198 -24.02 6.10 10.29
N LYS A 199 -23.84 4.78 10.36
CA LYS A 199 -22.76 4.10 11.07
C LYS A 199 -21.83 3.32 10.13
N PHE A 200 -21.77 3.71 8.86
CA PHE A 200 -21.04 2.97 7.83
C PHE A 200 -19.60 2.63 8.24
N SER A 201 -18.85 3.60 8.75
CA SER A 201 -17.46 3.39 9.17
C SER A 201 -17.34 2.38 10.33
N GLU A 202 -18.26 2.40 11.28
CA GLU A 202 -18.30 1.45 12.39
C GLU A 202 -18.64 0.04 11.90
N PHE A 203 -19.63 -0.05 10.99
CA PHE A 203 -20.06 -1.30 10.36
C PHE A 203 -18.90 -1.95 9.57
N VAL A 204 -18.22 -1.18 8.73
CA VAL A 204 -17.06 -1.63 7.95
C VAL A 204 -15.92 -2.08 8.85
N ASN A 205 -15.65 -1.35 9.94
CA ASN A 205 -14.65 -1.74 10.94
C ASN A 205 -15.03 -3.04 11.67
N LEU A 206 -16.31 -3.28 11.90
CA LEU A 206 -16.80 -4.52 12.50
C LEU A 206 -16.62 -5.71 11.56
N LEU A 207 -16.91 -5.54 10.25
CA LEU A 207 -16.64 -6.57 9.22
C LEU A 207 -15.16 -6.98 9.19
N ASP A 208 -14.25 -6.01 9.23
CA ASP A 208 -12.80 -6.28 9.25
C ASP A 208 -12.35 -7.08 10.48
N LYS A 209 -13.07 -6.96 11.58
CA LYS A 209 -12.75 -7.68 12.82
C LYS A 209 -13.29 -9.10 12.86
N TYR A 210 -14.18 -9.50 11.93
CA TYR A 210 -14.87 -10.79 11.97
C TYR A 210 -13.94 -11.98 12.26
N ASP A 211 -12.85 -12.11 11.50
CA ASP A 211 -11.91 -13.23 11.67
C ASP A 211 -11.12 -13.18 13.00
N LYS A 212 -11.06 -12.03 13.66
CA LYS A 212 -10.37 -11.86 14.94
C LYS A 212 -11.27 -12.17 16.13
N ILE A 213 -12.55 -11.70 16.07
CA ILE A 213 -13.47 -11.81 17.18
C ILE A 213 -14.32 -13.08 17.11
N GLY A 214 -14.48 -13.66 15.91
CA GLY A 214 -15.28 -14.84 15.64
C GLY A 214 -16.77 -14.55 15.55
N LYS A 215 -17.54 -15.52 15.00
CA LYS A 215 -18.97 -15.41 14.70
C LYS A 215 -19.82 -14.99 15.92
N ILE A 216 -19.60 -15.58 17.09
CA ILE A 216 -20.41 -15.33 18.28
C ILE A 216 -20.29 -13.86 18.71
N ASN A 217 -19.06 -13.38 18.88
CA ASN A 217 -18.82 -12.00 19.30
C ASN A 217 -19.25 -11.00 18.22
N PHE A 218 -19.11 -11.36 16.93
CA PHE A 218 -19.59 -10.53 15.84
C PHE A 218 -21.11 -10.33 15.90
N ILE A 219 -21.90 -11.38 16.16
CA ILE A 219 -23.34 -11.28 16.33
C ILE A 219 -23.71 -10.41 17.55
N GLU A 220 -22.96 -10.50 18.64
CA GLU A 220 -23.17 -9.62 19.81
C GLU A 220 -22.93 -8.14 19.45
N GLU A 221 -21.86 -7.85 18.74
CA GLU A 221 -21.54 -6.47 18.29
C GLU A 221 -22.58 -5.94 17.30
N LEU A 222 -23.20 -6.80 16.46
CA LEU A 222 -24.26 -6.40 15.53
C LEU A 222 -25.51 -5.86 16.25
N LYS A 223 -25.74 -6.23 17.51
CA LYS A 223 -26.88 -5.69 18.29
C LYS A 223 -26.83 -4.17 18.46
N ASN A 224 -25.60 -3.60 18.45
CA ASN A 224 -25.39 -2.15 18.54
C ASN A 224 -25.89 -1.37 17.31
N PHE A 225 -26.16 -2.09 16.21
CA PHE A 225 -26.67 -1.53 14.95
C PHE A 225 -28.18 -1.68 14.79
N ASN A 226 -28.90 -2.30 15.76
CA ASN A 226 -30.33 -2.59 15.69
C ASN A 226 -30.76 -3.39 14.44
N ILE A 227 -29.87 -4.28 13.95
CA ILE A 227 -30.12 -5.13 12.78
C ILE A 227 -31.07 -6.26 13.15
N SER A 228 -32.03 -6.57 12.27
CA SER A 228 -32.99 -7.66 12.47
C SER A 228 -32.27 -9.03 12.51
N LYS A 229 -32.94 -10.05 13.06
CA LYS A 229 -32.36 -11.40 13.04
C LYS A 229 -32.17 -11.92 11.61
N GLU A 230 -33.17 -11.66 10.75
CA GLU A 230 -33.10 -12.07 9.33
C GLU A 230 -31.92 -11.42 8.60
N ASP A 231 -31.72 -10.12 8.79
CA ASP A 231 -30.61 -9.38 8.22
C ASP A 231 -29.26 -9.83 8.80
N SER A 232 -29.22 -10.17 10.08
CA SER A 232 -28.03 -10.75 10.71
C SER A 232 -27.67 -12.11 10.11
N ASP A 233 -28.68 -13.00 9.91
CA ASP A 233 -28.47 -14.31 9.28
C ASP A 233 -28.04 -14.17 7.82
N PHE A 234 -28.61 -13.22 7.07
CA PHE A 234 -28.17 -12.86 5.73
C PHE A 234 -26.70 -12.41 5.73
N LEU A 235 -26.33 -11.48 6.61
CA LEU A 235 -24.96 -10.96 6.72
C LEU A 235 -23.96 -12.07 7.03
N ILE A 236 -24.25 -12.94 7.98
CA ILE A 236 -23.41 -14.10 8.30
C ILE A 236 -23.23 -15.02 7.08
N LYS A 237 -24.32 -15.28 6.36
CA LYS A 237 -24.28 -16.14 5.17
C LYS A 237 -23.34 -15.59 4.11
N ILE A 238 -23.40 -14.29 3.81
CA ILE A 238 -22.54 -13.66 2.79
C ILE A 238 -21.11 -13.48 3.24
N ILE A 239 -20.84 -13.42 4.54
CA ILE A 239 -19.50 -13.42 5.11
C ILE A 239 -18.84 -14.80 4.98
N GLU A 240 -19.57 -15.87 5.32
CA GLU A 240 -19.04 -17.24 5.33
C GLU A 240 -18.97 -17.84 3.92
N ASN A 241 -19.94 -17.48 3.06
CA ASN A 241 -20.02 -17.96 1.68
C ASN A 241 -20.27 -16.79 0.72
N PRO A 242 -19.25 -16.00 0.38
CA PRO A 242 -19.39 -14.81 -0.45
C PRO A 242 -19.66 -15.19 -1.91
N ASP A 243 -20.91 -15.08 -2.32
CA ASP A 243 -21.38 -15.28 -3.69
C ASP A 243 -21.93 -13.96 -4.25
N ILE A 244 -21.27 -13.44 -5.27
CA ILE A 244 -21.62 -12.15 -5.89
C ILE A 244 -23.05 -12.18 -6.48
N ASP A 245 -23.40 -13.25 -7.20
CA ASP A 245 -24.68 -13.36 -7.90
C ASP A 245 -25.83 -13.51 -6.89
N TYR A 246 -25.60 -14.28 -5.81
CA TYR A 246 -26.57 -14.39 -4.71
C TYR A 246 -26.81 -13.05 -4.02
N ILE A 247 -25.75 -12.33 -3.64
CA ILE A 247 -25.86 -11.05 -2.94
C ILE A 247 -26.57 -10.03 -3.83
N LYS A 248 -26.16 -9.95 -5.12
CA LYS A 248 -26.78 -9.07 -6.11
C LYS A 248 -28.27 -9.34 -6.26
N SER A 249 -28.67 -10.61 -6.44
CA SER A 249 -30.08 -11.01 -6.59
C SER A 249 -30.89 -10.60 -5.37
N TYR A 250 -30.40 -10.92 -4.17
CA TYR A 250 -31.10 -10.58 -2.92
C TYR A 250 -31.28 -9.06 -2.77
N LEU A 251 -30.27 -8.25 -3.00
CA LEU A 251 -30.36 -6.79 -2.88
C LEU A 251 -31.28 -6.16 -3.96
N SER A 252 -31.34 -6.76 -5.13
CA SER A 252 -32.22 -6.30 -6.23
C SER A 252 -33.71 -6.38 -5.87
N GLU A 253 -34.13 -7.33 -5.02
CA GLU A 253 -35.48 -7.43 -4.52
C GLU A 253 -35.92 -6.19 -3.70
N PHE A 254 -34.94 -5.46 -3.17
CA PHE A 254 -35.17 -4.22 -2.42
C PHE A 254 -34.89 -2.95 -3.24
N GLY A 255 -34.66 -3.07 -4.57
CA GLY A 255 -34.41 -1.94 -5.45
C GLY A 255 -33.02 -1.28 -5.24
N ILE A 256 -32.08 -2.00 -4.62
CA ILE A 256 -30.74 -1.49 -4.31
C ILE A 256 -29.82 -1.65 -5.51
N SER A 257 -28.96 -0.65 -5.75
CA SER A 257 -28.04 -0.60 -6.90
C SER A 257 -27.13 -1.82 -7.01
N SER A 258 -26.98 -2.32 -8.23
CA SER A 258 -26.12 -3.46 -8.57
C SER A 258 -24.72 -3.06 -9.08
N GLU A 259 -24.42 -1.78 -9.24
CA GLU A 259 -23.24 -1.28 -9.95
C GLU A 259 -21.92 -1.92 -9.46
N GLY A 260 -21.68 -1.95 -8.14
CA GLY A 260 -20.45 -2.54 -7.58
C GLY A 260 -20.30 -4.05 -7.87
N PHE A 261 -21.43 -4.77 -7.97
CA PHE A 261 -21.44 -6.19 -8.33
C PHE A 261 -21.07 -6.40 -9.80
N ASP A 262 -21.60 -5.56 -10.69
CA ASP A 262 -21.33 -5.62 -12.13
C ASP A 262 -19.86 -5.28 -12.42
N GLU A 263 -19.30 -4.31 -11.72
CA GLU A 263 -17.88 -3.98 -11.77
C GLU A 263 -16.99 -5.16 -11.35
N CYS A 264 -17.26 -5.77 -10.20
CA CYS A 264 -16.52 -6.94 -9.73
C CYS A 264 -16.65 -8.11 -10.70
N LYS A 265 -17.88 -8.40 -11.18
CA LYS A 265 -18.15 -9.49 -12.14
C LYS A 265 -17.37 -9.29 -13.43
N TYR A 266 -17.37 -8.08 -13.97
CA TYR A 266 -16.57 -7.75 -15.17
C TYR A 266 -15.08 -8.08 -14.96
N ILE A 267 -14.49 -7.67 -13.82
CA ILE A 267 -13.09 -7.94 -13.52
C ILE A 267 -12.83 -9.45 -13.46
N PHE A 268 -13.67 -10.22 -12.74
CA PHE A 268 -13.52 -11.68 -12.62
C PHE A 268 -13.68 -12.39 -13.99
N GLU A 269 -14.60 -11.95 -14.85
CA GLU A 269 -14.77 -12.48 -16.20
C GLU A 269 -13.51 -12.28 -17.05
N LYS A 270 -12.89 -11.09 -16.97
CA LYS A 270 -11.63 -10.84 -17.70
C LYS A 270 -10.47 -11.67 -17.13
N LEU A 271 -10.40 -11.85 -15.82
CA LEU A 271 -9.37 -12.67 -15.17
C LEU A 271 -9.47 -14.15 -15.53
N LYS A 272 -10.67 -14.66 -15.85
CA LYS A 272 -10.87 -16.06 -16.35
C LYS A 272 -10.28 -16.29 -17.74
N LEU A 273 -10.04 -15.25 -18.52
CA LEU A 273 -9.45 -15.37 -19.87
C LEU A 273 -7.94 -15.61 -19.84
N THR A 274 -7.31 -15.52 -18.69
CA THR A 274 -5.87 -15.68 -18.53
C THR A 274 -5.55 -16.65 -17.40
N SER A 275 -4.42 -17.33 -17.50
CA SER A 275 -3.90 -18.14 -16.39
C SER A 275 -3.41 -17.23 -15.27
N ASN A 276 -3.73 -17.58 -14.03
CA ASN A 276 -3.31 -16.86 -12.84
C ASN A 276 -2.42 -17.75 -11.97
N PHE A 277 -1.34 -17.19 -11.43
CA PHE A 277 -0.48 -17.84 -10.45
C PHE A 277 -1.07 -17.76 -9.04
N CYS A 278 -1.65 -16.60 -8.71
CA CYS A 278 -2.30 -16.35 -7.43
C CYS A 278 -3.74 -16.90 -7.42
N GLU A 279 -4.21 -17.29 -6.24
CA GLU A 279 -5.66 -17.42 -6.00
C GLU A 279 -6.31 -16.04 -6.02
N ILE A 280 -7.33 -15.84 -6.87
CA ILE A 280 -8.07 -14.58 -6.94
C ILE A 280 -9.50 -14.85 -6.54
N LYS A 281 -9.99 -14.12 -5.52
CA LYS A 281 -11.34 -14.36 -4.98
C LYS A 281 -12.09 -13.07 -4.62
N PHE A 282 -13.40 -13.15 -4.67
CA PHE A 282 -14.27 -12.18 -4.04
C PHE A 282 -14.23 -12.37 -2.52
N ASN A 283 -14.11 -11.27 -1.78
CA ASN A 283 -14.07 -11.31 -0.32
C ASN A 283 -14.94 -10.19 0.26
N PHE A 284 -16.18 -10.51 0.63
CA PHE A 284 -17.11 -9.52 1.16
C PHE A 284 -16.58 -8.83 2.44
N LYS A 285 -15.79 -9.51 3.26
CA LYS A 285 -15.19 -8.94 4.49
C LYS A 285 -14.09 -7.92 4.19
N LEU A 286 -13.57 -7.90 2.97
CA LEU A 286 -12.57 -6.90 2.58
C LEU A 286 -13.23 -5.52 2.60
N ALA A 287 -13.02 -4.84 3.70
CA ALA A 287 -13.59 -3.54 3.99
C ALA A 287 -12.52 -2.49 4.28
N ARG A 288 -11.24 -2.92 4.26
CA ARG A 288 -10.07 -2.09 4.53
C ARG A 288 -9.79 -1.12 3.40
N GLY A 289 -9.06 -0.12 3.76
CA GLY A 289 -8.54 0.89 2.86
C GLY A 289 -8.58 2.25 3.54
N LEU A 290 -7.94 3.21 2.91
CA LEU A 290 -8.07 4.61 3.30
C LEU A 290 -9.46 5.10 2.89
N ASP A 291 -10.00 6.06 3.60
CA ASP A 291 -11.38 6.55 3.40
C ASP A 291 -11.61 7.18 2.02
N TYR A 292 -10.56 7.37 1.23
CA TYR A 292 -10.67 7.92 -0.11
C TYR A 292 -11.08 6.91 -1.21
N TYR A 293 -11.17 5.60 -0.94
CA TYR A 293 -11.62 4.64 -1.96
C TYR A 293 -13.13 4.75 -2.22
N THR A 294 -13.50 4.76 -3.51
CA THR A 294 -14.88 4.99 -3.98
C THR A 294 -15.49 3.79 -4.70
N GLY A 295 -14.68 2.87 -5.21
CA GLY A 295 -15.09 1.72 -6.02
C GLY A 295 -14.44 0.43 -5.56
N THR A 296 -13.86 -0.31 -6.53
CA THR A 296 -13.14 -1.57 -6.26
C THR A 296 -12.00 -1.38 -5.27
N ILE A 297 -11.81 -2.38 -4.42
CA ILE A 297 -10.73 -2.46 -3.44
C ILE A 297 -10.03 -3.81 -3.55
N PHE A 298 -8.72 -3.80 -3.33
CA PHE A 298 -7.84 -4.96 -3.44
C PHE A 298 -7.05 -5.17 -2.16
N GLU A 299 -6.85 -6.42 -1.78
CA GLU A 299 -5.90 -6.80 -0.74
C GLU A 299 -5.17 -8.07 -1.16
N VAL A 300 -3.87 -8.12 -0.90
CA VAL A 300 -3.04 -9.28 -1.18
C VAL A 300 -2.47 -9.83 0.11
N GLU A 301 -2.71 -11.10 0.36
CA GLU A 301 -2.23 -11.82 1.54
C GLU A 301 -1.50 -13.11 1.15
N ASN A 302 -0.83 -13.73 2.12
CA ASN A 302 -0.23 -15.04 1.94
C ASN A 302 -0.81 -16.04 2.94
N SER A 303 -1.33 -17.16 2.44
CA SER A 303 -1.94 -18.19 3.30
C SER A 303 -0.93 -19.00 4.12
N LYS A 304 0.35 -19.01 3.73
CA LYS A 304 1.42 -19.76 4.40
C LYS A 304 2.14 -18.95 5.48
N VAL A 305 2.12 -17.61 5.40
CA VAL A 305 2.84 -16.72 6.31
C VAL A 305 1.91 -15.65 6.86
N LYS A 306 1.62 -15.70 8.16
CA LYS A 306 0.77 -14.72 8.84
C LYS A 306 1.55 -13.43 9.15
N ILE A 307 1.48 -12.44 8.24
CA ILE A 307 2.14 -11.14 8.38
C ILE A 307 1.23 -9.93 8.07
N GLY A 308 -0.03 -10.19 7.70
CA GLY A 308 -0.96 -9.20 7.17
C GLY A 308 -0.75 -8.93 5.68
N ALA A 309 -1.45 -7.93 5.14
CA ALA A 309 -1.48 -7.68 3.71
C ALA A 309 -0.09 -7.40 3.12
N LEU A 310 0.25 -8.09 2.03
CA LEU A 310 1.47 -7.88 1.22
C LEU A 310 1.33 -6.70 0.27
N GLY A 311 0.09 -6.35 -0.05
CA GLY A 311 -0.27 -5.24 -0.90
C GLY A 311 -1.73 -4.89 -0.74
N GLY A 312 -2.13 -3.76 -1.28
CA GLY A 312 -3.51 -3.30 -1.29
C GLY A 312 -3.69 -2.16 -2.25
N GLY A 313 -4.93 -1.82 -2.55
CA GLY A 313 -5.24 -0.75 -3.48
C GLY A 313 -6.73 -0.60 -3.69
N GLY A 314 -7.09 0.23 -4.67
CA GLY A 314 -8.48 0.42 -5.06
C GLY A 314 -8.68 1.65 -5.92
N ARG A 315 -9.95 1.87 -6.30
CA ARG A 315 -10.39 3.02 -7.07
C ARG A 315 -10.69 4.20 -6.17
N TYR A 316 -10.26 5.36 -6.60
CA TYR A 316 -10.51 6.65 -5.97
C TYR A 316 -10.84 7.71 -7.02
N ASP A 317 -11.99 8.36 -6.91
CA ASP A 317 -12.49 9.26 -7.94
C ASP A 317 -12.32 10.75 -7.58
N ASN A 318 -12.15 11.06 -6.29
CA ASN A 318 -12.20 12.44 -5.79
C ASN A 318 -10.87 12.94 -5.22
N LEU A 319 -9.77 12.20 -5.39
CA LEU A 319 -8.51 12.53 -4.71
C LEU A 319 -7.91 13.86 -5.19
N THR A 320 -8.04 14.19 -6.47
CA THR A 320 -7.54 15.44 -7.06
C THR A 320 -8.42 16.65 -6.76
N SER A 321 -9.71 16.47 -6.47
CA SER A 321 -10.63 17.56 -6.11
C SER A 321 -10.20 18.31 -4.85
N ILE A 322 -9.47 17.64 -3.97
CA ILE A 322 -8.86 18.18 -2.75
C ILE A 322 -7.96 19.40 -3.04
N PHE A 323 -7.38 19.47 -4.24
CA PHE A 323 -6.48 20.54 -4.69
C PHE A 323 -7.16 21.53 -5.65
N GLY A 324 -8.51 21.56 -5.67
CA GLY A 324 -9.30 22.53 -6.44
C GLY A 324 -9.39 22.26 -7.95
N ASN A 325 -8.95 21.10 -8.39
CA ASN A 325 -8.98 20.69 -9.80
C ASN A 325 -10.06 19.65 -10.08
N ASN A 326 -10.32 19.44 -11.37
CA ASN A 326 -11.32 18.48 -11.87
C ASN A 326 -11.25 17.12 -11.18
N GLU A 327 -12.40 16.51 -10.97
CA GLU A 327 -12.55 15.13 -10.50
C GLU A 327 -11.91 14.18 -11.50
N LEU A 328 -10.67 13.77 -11.23
CA LEU A 328 -9.98 12.76 -12.00
C LEU A 328 -10.13 11.42 -11.32
N SER A 329 -10.76 10.48 -12.02
CA SER A 329 -10.82 9.11 -11.56
C SER A 329 -9.42 8.49 -11.56
N GLY A 330 -9.10 7.77 -10.51
CA GLY A 330 -7.86 7.03 -10.36
C GLY A 330 -8.09 5.64 -9.79
N VAL A 331 -7.21 4.72 -10.14
CA VAL A 331 -7.13 3.41 -9.50
C VAL A 331 -5.67 3.04 -9.33
N GLY A 332 -5.32 2.51 -8.17
CA GLY A 332 -3.92 2.22 -7.86
C GLY A 332 -3.73 1.05 -6.93
N ILE A 333 -2.50 0.53 -6.93
CA ILE A 333 -2.04 -0.56 -6.07
C ILE A 333 -0.72 -0.20 -5.41
N SER A 334 -0.47 -0.80 -4.25
CA SER A 334 0.77 -0.67 -3.50
C SER A 334 1.27 -2.04 -3.07
N PHE A 335 2.57 -2.31 -3.22
CA PHE A 335 3.24 -3.46 -2.63
C PHE A 335 3.99 -3.04 -1.36
N GLY A 336 3.83 -3.79 -0.30
CA GLY A 336 4.56 -3.64 0.95
C GLY A 336 5.88 -4.41 0.92
N LEU A 337 6.97 -3.78 0.46
CA LEU A 337 8.28 -4.42 0.27
C LEU A 337 8.74 -5.22 1.49
N ASP A 338 8.62 -4.67 2.68
CA ASP A 338 9.12 -5.31 3.91
C ASP A 338 8.36 -6.59 4.25
N ARG A 339 7.06 -6.65 3.98
CA ARG A 339 6.26 -7.85 4.21
C ARG A 339 6.51 -8.92 3.17
N ILE A 340 6.70 -8.52 1.90
CA ILE A 340 7.12 -9.45 0.82
C ILE A 340 8.49 -10.03 1.14
N TYR A 341 9.46 -9.19 1.53
CA TYR A 341 10.78 -9.62 1.98
C TYR A 341 10.69 -10.66 3.10
N TYR A 342 9.83 -10.38 4.09
CA TYR A 342 9.62 -11.29 5.22
C TYR A 342 9.05 -12.64 4.76
N CYS A 343 8.02 -12.65 3.89
CA CYS A 343 7.45 -13.90 3.36
C CYS A 343 8.48 -14.72 2.60
N LEU A 344 9.26 -14.09 1.71
CA LEU A 344 10.31 -14.75 0.95
C LEU A 344 11.41 -15.33 1.88
N SER A 345 11.75 -14.63 2.94
CA SER A 345 12.73 -15.07 3.94
C SER A 345 12.22 -16.25 4.75
N GLU A 346 10.99 -16.18 5.26
CA GLU A 346 10.36 -17.21 6.08
C GLU A 346 10.20 -18.52 5.30
N LEU A 347 9.87 -18.43 4.01
CA LEU A 347 9.72 -19.57 3.12
C LEU A 347 11.04 -20.00 2.44
N SER A 348 12.17 -19.36 2.79
CA SER A 348 13.49 -19.64 2.20
C SER A 348 13.51 -19.58 0.66
N LEU A 349 12.75 -18.64 0.08
CA LEU A 349 12.57 -18.51 -1.36
C LEU A 349 13.60 -17.58 -2.04
N PHE A 350 14.42 -16.88 -1.28
CA PHE A 350 15.55 -16.19 -1.90
C PHE A 350 16.50 -17.25 -2.45
N LYS A 351 16.67 -17.26 -3.78
CA LYS A 351 17.77 -18.02 -4.39
C LYS A 351 19.04 -17.58 -3.68
N SER A 352 19.90 -18.52 -3.32
CA SER A 352 21.24 -18.14 -2.89
C SER A 352 21.76 -17.14 -3.91
N SER A 353 21.98 -15.90 -3.49
CA SER A 353 22.64 -14.93 -4.35
C SER A 353 23.87 -15.68 -4.87
N ASN A 354 24.05 -15.70 -6.19
CA ASN A 354 25.37 -15.96 -6.69
C ASN A 354 26.22 -14.95 -5.92
N GLU A 355 26.95 -15.43 -4.92
CA GLU A 355 27.93 -14.60 -4.24
C GLU A 355 28.67 -13.94 -5.38
N LEU A 356 28.57 -12.64 -5.50
CA LEU A 356 29.33 -11.89 -6.50
C LEU A 356 30.71 -12.49 -6.41
N ASN A 357 31.17 -13.15 -7.50
CA ASN A 357 32.47 -13.78 -7.51
C ASN A 357 33.49 -12.73 -7.04
N LYS A 358 33.79 -12.76 -5.75
CA LYS A 358 34.74 -11.84 -5.15
C LYS A 358 36.11 -12.43 -5.34
N THR A 359 36.87 -11.78 -6.13
CA THR A 359 38.27 -12.16 -6.33
C THR A 359 39.15 -11.42 -5.33
N LEU A 360 39.86 -12.16 -4.52
CA LEU A 360 40.89 -11.61 -3.61
C LEU A 360 42.29 -11.85 -4.19
N PHE A 361 43.00 -10.79 -4.43
CA PHE A 361 44.42 -10.85 -4.82
C PHE A 361 45.29 -10.85 -3.56
N LEU A 362 46.08 -11.89 -3.37
CA LEU A 362 47.01 -11.97 -2.25
C LEU A 362 48.34 -11.38 -2.65
N ASN A 363 48.94 -10.57 -1.75
CA ASN A 363 50.25 -9.96 -1.93
C ASN A 363 51.23 -10.54 -0.92
N PHE A 364 52.41 -10.89 -1.39
CA PHE A 364 53.51 -11.37 -0.56
C PHE A 364 54.71 -10.40 -0.59
N GLY A 365 54.61 -9.31 -1.35
CA GLY A 365 55.64 -8.30 -1.46
C GLY A 365 55.28 -7.25 -2.52
N GLU A 366 56.16 -6.29 -2.72
CA GLU A 366 55.92 -5.13 -3.58
C GLU A 366 55.88 -5.48 -5.08
N ARG A 367 56.64 -6.52 -5.47
CA ARG A 367 56.63 -7.02 -6.85
C ARG A 367 55.24 -7.58 -7.24
N GLU A 368 54.65 -8.39 -6.37
CA GLU A 368 53.33 -8.97 -6.54
C GLU A 368 52.27 -7.89 -6.50
N LEU A 369 52.41 -6.92 -5.59
CA LEU A 369 51.48 -5.78 -5.51
C LEU A 369 51.41 -5.03 -6.84
N ASN A 370 52.59 -4.66 -7.41
CA ASN A 370 52.68 -3.91 -8.68
C ASN A 370 52.06 -4.70 -9.87
N TYR A 371 52.14 -6.01 -9.86
CA TYR A 371 51.49 -6.87 -10.86
C TYR A 371 49.99 -6.93 -10.61
N ASN A 372 49.57 -7.20 -9.37
CA ASN A 372 48.18 -7.33 -8.99
C ASN A 372 47.36 -6.07 -9.25
N LEU A 373 47.95 -4.86 -9.04
CA LEU A 373 47.29 -3.60 -9.34
C LEU A 373 46.87 -3.50 -10.82
N LYS A 374 47.72 -3.95 -11.74
CA LYS A 374 47.39 -3.93 -13.18
C LYS A 374 46.29 -4.92 -13.54
N VAL A 375 46.34 -6.11 -12.95
CA VAL A 375 45.33 -7.16 -13.21
C VAL A 375 44.01 -6.81 -12.54
N LEU A 376 44.05 -6.18 -11.38
CA LEU A 376 42.87 -5.75 -10.62
C LEU A 376 41.95 -4.82 -11.45
N ASP A 377 42.55 -3.89 -12.18
CA ASP A 377 41.79 -2.97 -13.04
C ASP A 377 41.10 -3.71 -14.19
N VAL A 378 41.77 -4.69 -14.82
CA VAL A 378 41.17 -5.52 -15.87
C VAL A 378 39.95 -6.30 -15.35
N PHE A 379 40.01 -6.83 -14.13
CA PHE A 379 38.90 -7.53 -13.50
C PHE A 379 37.73 -6.58 -13.24
N ARG A 380 38.04 -5.39 -12.67
CA ARG A 380 37.00 -4.38 -12.36
C ARG A 380 36.33 -3.83 -13.61
N ASP A 381 37.13 -3.55 -14.66
CA ASP A 381 36.59 -3.09 -15.95
C ASP A 381 35.71 -4.16 -16.64
N SER A 382 35.98 -5.43 -16.35
CA SER A 382 35.16 -6.56 -16.80
C SER A 382 33.91 -6.80 -15.91
N GLY A 383 33.64 -5.93 -14.91
CA GLY A 383 32.52 -6.05 -14.00
C GLY A 383 32.69 -7.14 -12.92
N ILE A 384 33.91 -7.66 -12.73
CA ILE A 384 34.22 -8.66 -11.71
C ILE A 384 34.61 -7.95 -10.42
N SER A 385 33.93 -8.24 -9.32
CA SER A 385 34.29 -7.69 -8.01
C SER A 385 35.64 -8.22 -7.56
N ALA A 386 36.65 -7.34 -7.46
CA ALA A 386 38.00 -7.72 -7.08
C ALA A 386 38.57 -6.76 -6.04
N THR A 387 39.29 -7.32 -5.06
CA THR A 387 39.99 -6.59 -3.99
C THR A 387 41.39 -7.15 -3.78
N ILE A 388 42.25 -6.36 -3.13
CA ILE A 388 43.63 -6.69 -2.82
C ILE A 388 43.82 -6.58 -1.31
#